data_2baeb49f5171c1c8a1c942213d5aac04
#
_entry.id   2baeb49f5171c1c8a1c942213d5aac04
#
_cell.length_a   1.000
_cell.length_b   1.000
_cell.length_c   1.000
_cell.angle_alpha   90.00
_cell.angle_beta   90.00
_cell.angle_gamma   90.00
#
_symmetry.space_group_name_H-M   'P 1'
#
loop_
_entity.id
_entity.type
_entity.pdbx_description
1 polymer ?
#
loop_
_entity_poly.entity_id
_entity_poly.type
_entity_poly.pdbx_seq_one_letter_code
_entity_poly.pdbx_strand_id
1 'polypeptide(L)'
;MKIHLVFASAIVLTAAHLPALAQSAPADLVAAYRAGVAAAKCNLDLDSGKSSQLGDAVQRIEQRSGLAQNDLDALWSKTQGDADADNAGFCASAAAGIDGVIASAQ
;
A
#
# COMPACT_ATOMS: atom_id res chain seq x y z
N MET A 1 -31.86 17.08 52.50
CA MET A 1 -31.20 17.58 51.28
C MET A 1 -30.45 16.45 50.63
N LYS A 2 -30.93 16.00 49.53
CA LYS A 2 -30.24 14.95 48.77
C LYS A 2 -29.54 15.59 47.59
N ILE A 3 -28.23 15.55 47.63
CA ILE A 3 -27.41 16.00 46.52
C ILE A 3 -27.29 14.84 45.57
N HIS A 4 -27.95 14.95 44.44
CA HIS A 4 -27.74 13.99 43.36
C HIS A 4 -26.50 14.42 42.57
N LEU A 5 -25.42 13.75 42.85
CA LEU A 5 -24.23 13.83 42.01
C LEU A 5 -24.53 13.03 40.73
N VAL A 6 -24.82 13.71 39.67
CA VAL A 6 -24.86 13.14 38.35
C VAL A 6 -23.42 13.03 37.86
N PHE A 7 -22.85 11.87 37.99
CA PHE A 7 -21.61 11.58 37.31
C PHE A 7 -21.92 11.41 35.83
N ALA A 8 -21.72 12.48 35.10
CA ALA A 8 -21.61 12.33 33.64
C ALA A 8 -20.31 11.63 33.35
N SER A 9 -20.38 10.32 33.15
CA SER A 9 -19.26 9.55 32.59
C SER A 9 -19.08 10.00 31.17
N ALA A 10 -18.15 10.91 30.96
CA ALA A 10 -17.68 11.19 29.61
C ALA A 10 -16.93 9.94 29.14
N ILE A 11 -17.57 9.14 28.32
CA ILE A 11 -16.90 8.07 27.59
C ILE A 11 -16.07 8.78 26.53
N VAL A 12 -14.82 8.99 26.83
CA VAL A 12 -13.87 9.38 25.81
C VAL A 12 -13.66 8.14 24.95
N LEU A 13 -14.39 8.07 23.84
CA LEU A 13 -14.05 7.16 22.78
C LEU A 13 -12.74 7.64 22.18
N THR A 14 -11.64 7.15 22.71
CA THR A 14 -10.40 7.17 21.98
C THR A 14 -10.58 6.21 20.82
N ALA A 15 -11.04 6.74 19.68
CA ALA A 15 -10.95 6.01 18.44
C ALA A 15 -9.49 5.69 18.24
N ALA A 16 -9.14 4.42 18.36
CA ALA A 16 -7.83 3.95 17.96
C ALA A 16 -7.72 4.25 16.46
N HIS A 17 -6.97 5.29 16.13
CA HIS A 17 -6.64 5.57 14.75
C HIS A 17 -5.67 4.49 14.30
N LEU A 18 -6.21 3.38 13.83
CA LEU A 18 -5.42 2.45 13.02
C LEU A 18 -4.91 3.24 11.82
N PRO A 19 -3.63 3.10 11.46
CA PRO A 19 -3.10 3.76 10.27
C PRO A 19 -4.04 3.48 9.10
N ALA A 20 -4.46 4.51 8.40
CA ALA A 20 -5.38 4.41 7.27
C ALA A 20 -4.94 3.34 6.26
N LEU A 21 -3.61 3.10 6.15
CA LEU A 21 -2.98 2.08 5.33
C LEU A 21 -3.38 0.64 5.68
N ALA A 22 -3.60 0.32 6.96
CA ALA A 22 -3.97 -1.03 7.37
C ALA A 22 -5.40 -1.39 6.97
N GLN A 23 -6.26 -0.37 6.74
CA GLN A 23 -7.69 -0.56 6.51
C GLN A 23 -8.18 -0.12 5.14
N SER A 24 -7.46 0.78 4.47
CA SER A 24 -7.98 1.48 3.30
C SER A 24 -7.05 1.50 2.08
N ALA A 25 -5.91 0.83 2.13
CA ALA A 25 -5.06 0.73 0.96
C ALA A 25 -5.77 -0.09 -0.12
N PRO A 26 -6.07 0.50 -1.30
CA PRO A 26 -6.70 -0.24 -2.37
C PRO A 26 -5.86 -1.45 -2.79
N ALA A 27 -6.52 -2.55 -3.11
CA ALA A 27 -5.81 -3.78 -3.50
C ALA A 27 -4.94 -3.59 -4.75
N ASP A 28 -5.39 -2.78 -5.69
CA ASP A 28 -4.61 -2.46 -6.90
C ASP A 28 -3.35 -1.66 -6.58
N LEU A 29 -3.40 -0.75 -5.62
CA LEU A 29 -2.23 0.00 -5.18
C LEU A 29 -1.21 -0.90 -4.47
N VAL A 30 -1.68 -1.80 -3.61
CA VAL A 30 -0.81 -2.79 -2.95
C VAL A 30 -0.09 -3.65 -4.00
N ALA A 31 -0.83 -4.16 -4.97
CA ALA A 31 -0.27 -4.95 -6.07
C ALA A 31 0.74 -4.14 -6.91
N ALA A 32 0.41 -2.88 -7.21
CA ALA A 32 1.28 -1.98 -7.96
C ALA A 32 2.60 -1.73 -7.24
N TYR A 33 2.56 -1.48 -5.95
CA TYR A 33 3.77 -1.25 -5.15
C TYR A 33 4.61 -2.51 -5.02
N ARG A 34 3.98 -3.66 -4.85
CA ARG A 34 4.71 -4.94 -4.85
C ARG A 34 5.44 -5.16 -6.18
N ALA A 35 4.78 -4.91 -7.30
CA ALA A 35 5.38 -4.99 -8.63
C ALA A 35 6.54 -3.99 -8.80
N GLY A 36 6.35 -2.75 -8.36
CA GLY A 36 7.38 -1.70 -8.42
C GLY A 36 8.61 -2.03 -7.59
N VAL A 37 8.42 -2.51 -6.37
CA VAL A 37 9.53 -2.94 -5.49
C VAL A 37 10.25 -4.15 -6.08
N ALA A 38 9.51 -5.11 -6.63
CA ALA A 38 10.10 -6.27 -7.30
C ALA A 38 10.96 -5.87 -8.49
N ALA A 39 10.50 -4.93 -9.30
CA ALA A 39 11.29 -4.41 -10.42
C ALA A 39 12.62 -3.79 -9.96
N ALA A 40 12.63 -3.16 -8.78
CA ALA A 40 13.83 -2.55 -8.22
C ALA A 40 14.77 -3.54 -7.52
N LYS A 41 14.22 -4.58 -6.87
CA LYS A 41 14.97 -5.44 -5.94
C LYS A 41 15.17 -6.88 -6.40
N CYS A 42 14.44 -7.34 -7.40
CA CYS A 42 14.36 -8.76 -7.71
C CYS A 42 15.16 -9.18 -8.95
N ASN A 43 15.94 -8.30 -9.56
CA ASN A 43 16.68 -8.57 -10.79
C ASN A 43 15.80 -9.20 -11.89
N LEU A 44 14.60 -8.66 -12.06
CA LEU A 44 13.68 -9.14 -13.08
C LEU A 44 14.18 -8.74 -14.47
N ASP A 45 14.09 -9.65 -15.41
CA ASP A 45 14.49 -9.40 -16.79
C ASP A 45 13.35 -8.69 -17.54
N LEU A 46 13.13 -7.42 -17.19
CA LEU A 46 12.15 -6.57 -17.84
C LEU A 46 12.81 -5.74 -18.94
N ASP A 47 12.25 -5.82 -20.14
CA ASP A 47 12.69 -4.89 -21.19
C ASP A 47 12.31 -3.43 -20.84
N SER A 48 12.90 -2.47 -21.56
CA SER A 48 12.68 -1.05 -21.29
C SER A 48 11.23 -0.63 -21.51
N GLY A 49 10.55 -1.24 -22.47
CA GLY A 49 9.14 -0.98 -22.74
C GLY A 49 8.25 -1.41 -21.58
N LYS A 50 8.44 -2.62 -21.07
CA LYS A 50 7.68 -3.15 -19.94
C LYS A 50 7.98 -2.38 -18.65
N SER A 51 9.22 -2.02 -18.40
CA SER A 51 9.60 -1.18 -17.26
C SER A 51 8.91 0.18 -17.29
N SER A 52 8.87 0.83 -18.45
CA SER A 52 8.13 2.07 -18.64
C SER A 52 6.64 1.91 -18.39
N GLN A 53 6.03 0.87 -18.94
CA GLN A 53 4.60 0.58 -18.75
C GLN A 53 4.28 0.34 -17.27
N LEU A 54 5.14 -0.36 -16.56
CA LEU A 54 4.96 -0.59 -15.13
C LEU A 54 5.05 0.72 -14.35
N GLY A 55 6.04 1.56 -14.62
CA GLY A 55 6.17 2.87 -13.98
C GLY A 55 4.95 3.74 -14.19
N ASP A 56 4.45 3.81 -15.42
CA ASP A 56 3.23 4.56 -15.76
C ASP A 56 2.00 3.98 -15.05
N ALA A 57 1.90 2.67 -14.99
CA ALA A 57 0.80 1.99 -14.32
C ALA A 57 0.78 2.29 -12.81
N VAL A 58 1.92 2.20 -12.15
CA VAL A 58 2.05 2.53 -10.73
C VAL A 58 1.60 3.97 -10.48
N GLN A 59 2.06 4.89 -11.29
CA GLN A 59 1.74 6.31 -11.16
C GLN A 59 0.24 6.58 -11.32
N ARG A 60 -0.40 5.96 -12.31
CA ARG A 60 -1.86 6.09 -12.52
C ARG A 60 -2.66 5.51 -11.36
N ILE A 61 -2.24 4.38 -10.84
CA ILE A 61 -2.89 3.73 -9.71
C ILE A 61 -2.76 4.59 -8.45
N GLU A 62 -1.58 5.18 -8.21
CA GLU A 62 -1.38 6.14 -7.12
C GLU A 62 -2.33 7.33 -7.22
N GLN A 63 -2.42 7.95 -8.39
CA GLN A 63 -3.29 9.10 -8.61
C GLN A 63 -4.76 8.74 -8.36
N ARG A 64 -5.17 7.57 -8.80
CA ARG A 64 -6.54 7.06 -8.67
C ARG A 64 -6.90 6.70 -7.24
N SER A 65 -5.90 6.38 -6.41
CA SER A 65 -6.11 5.95 -5.02
C SER A 65 -6.69 7.04 -4.13
N GLY A 66 -6.41 8.31 -4.44
CA GLY A 66 -6.81 9.43 -3.61
C GLY A 66 -6.06 9.54 -2.28
N LEU A 67 -5.03 8.73 -2.05
CA LEU A 67 -4.25 8.77 -0.83
C LEU A 67 -3.29 9.95 -0.80
N ALA A 68 -3.07 10.49 0.41
CA ALA A 68 -2.07 11.53 0.64
C ALA A 68 -0.64 10.97 0.44
N GLN A 69 0.30 11.84 0.11
CA GLN A 69 1.69 11.45 -0.14
C GLN A 69 2.30 10.69 1.04
N ASN A 70 2.03 11.11 2.27
CA ASN A 70 2.53 10.41 3.46
C ASN A 70 2.07 8.95 3.53
N ASP A 71 0.83 8.68 3.13
CA ASP A 71 0.26 7.34 3.11
C ASP A 71 0.89 6.49 2.00
N LEU A 72 1.13 7.10 0.84
CA LEU A 72 1.82 6.44 -0.27
C LEU A 72 3.25 6.06 0.12
N ASP A 73 3.98 6.99 0.75
CA ASP A 73 5.35 6.75 1.21
C ASP A 73 5.42 5.64 2.27
N ALA A 74 4.47 5.63 3.19
CA ALA A 74 4.39 4.61 4.23
C ALA A 74 4.09 3.22 3.64
N LEU A 75 3.20 3.14 2.66
CA LEU A 75 2.91 1.89 1.96
C LEU A 75 4.12 1.38 1.18
N TRP A 76 4.83 2.28 0.51
CA TRP A 76 6.06 1.93 -0.21
C TRP A 76 7.12 1.35 0.75
N SER A 77 7.35 2.01 1.87
CA SER A 77 8.30 1.55 2.89
C SER A 77 7.92 0.19 3.47
N LYS A 78 6.63 -0.01 3.75
CA LYS A 78 6.12 -1.30 4.22
C LYS A 78 6.36 -2.39 3.18
N THR A 79 6.12 -2.10 1.92
CA THR A 79 6.31 -3.06 0.82
C THR A 79 7.79 -3.43 0.66
N GLN A 80 8.70 -2.47 0.80
CA GLN A 80 10.13 -2.76 0.82
C GLN A 80 10.52 -3.65 2.00
N GLY A 81 9.95 -3.42 3.17
CA GLY A 81 10.16 -4.26 4.34
C GLY A 81 9.65 -5.70 4.12
N ASP A 82 8.52 -5.86 3.47
CA ASP A 82 7.99 -7.20 3.12
C ASP A 82 8.94 -7.94 2.16
N ALA A 83 9.51 -7.23 1.20
CA ALA A 83 10.50 -7.79 0.27
C ALA A 83 11.79 -8.22 0.98
N ASP A 84 12.24 -7.44 1.95
CA ASP A 84 13.45 -7.75 2.71
C ASP A 84 13.24 -8.94 3.67
N ALA A 85 12.02 -9.09 4.19
CA ALA A 85 11.68 -10.17 5.13
C ALA A 85 11.64 -11.56 4.47
N ASP A 86 11.17 -11.65 3.23
CA ASP A 86 11.11 -12.88 2.44
C ASP A 86 11.33 -12.55 0.97
N ASN A 87 12.58 -12.32 0.59
CA ASN A 87 12.92 -11.86 -0.76
C ASN A 87 12.50 -12.85 -1.84
N ALA A 88 12.77 -14.13 -1.66
CA ALA A 88 12.46 -15.16 -2.67
C ALA A 88 10.95 -15.29 -2.90
N GLY A 89 10.16 -15.39 -1.83
CA GLY A 89 8.71 -15.48 -1.91
C GLY A 89 8.08 -14.21 -2.46
N PHE A 90 8.56 -13.05 -2.00
CA PHE A 90 8.11 -11.76 -2.49
C PHE A 90 8.37 -11.61 -3.99
N CYS A 91 9.59 -11.88 -4.43
CA CYS A 91 9.97 -11.74 -5.84
C CYS A 91 9.14 -12.65 -6.75
N ALA A 92 8.93 -13.89 -6.36
CA ALA A 92 8.14 -14.84 -7.16
C ALA A 92 6.68 -14.38 -7.28
N SER A 93 6.06 -13.99 -6.17
CA SER A 93 4.68 -13.52 -6.13
C SER A 93 4.49 -12.20 -6.88
N ALA A 94 5.36 -11.23 -6.63
CA ALA A 94 5.24 -9.90 -7.23
C ALA A 94 5.55 -9.92 -8.73
N ALA A 95 6.53 -10.71 -9.17
CA ALA A 95 6.85 -10.86 -10.58
C ALA A 95 5.66 -11.42 -11.37
N ALA A 96 4.96 -12.39 -10.80
CA ALA A 96 3.78 -12.98 -11.44
C ALA A 96 2.63 -11.96 -11.60
N GLY A 97 2.59 -10.91 -10.79
CA GLY A 97 1.55 -9.88 -10.81
C GLY A 97 1.80 -8.70 -11.76
N ILE A 98 2.98 -8.56 -12.33
CA ILE A 98 3.36 -7.36 -13.11
C ILE A 98 2.42 -7.11 -14.29
N ASP A 99 2.13 -8.12 -15.09
CA ASP A 99 1.25 -7.95 -16.25
C ASP A 99 -0.18 -7.56 -15.83
N GLY A 100 -0.66 -8.10 -14.72
CA GLY A 100 -1.95 -7.72 -14.14
C GLY A 100 -1.99 -6.28 -13.69
N VAL A 101 -0.92 -5.77 -13.10
CA VAL A 101 -0.79 -4.37 -12.70
C VAL A 101 -0.85 -3.45 -13.91
N ILE A 102 -0.09 -3.76 -14.96
CA ILE A 102 -0.08 -2.97 -16.19
C ILE A 102 -1.48 -2.95 -16.82
N ALA A 103 -2.15 -4.10 -16.89
CA ALA A 103 -3.49 -4.21 -17.44
C ALA A 103 -4.53 -3.42 -16.64
N SER A 104 -4.45 -3.44 -15.31
CA SER A 104 -5.41 -2.79 -14.43
C SER A 104 -5.34 -1.26 -14.48
N ALA A 105 -4.25 -0.70 -14.95
CA ALA A 105 -4.03 0.73 -15.07
C ALA A 105 -4.51 1.32 -16.41
N GLN A 106 -4.94 0.49 -17.32
CA GLN A 106 -5.39 0.90 -18.66
C GLN A 106 -6.76 1.61 -18.60
#